data_07adde6797cea0663b661ddd1ac62a1b
#
_entry.id   07adde6797cea0663b661ddd1ac62a1b
#
_cell.length_a   1.000
_cell.length_b   1.000
_cell.length_c   1.000
_cell.angle_alpha   90.00
_cell.angle_beta   90.00
_cell.angle_gamma   90.00
#
_symmetry.space_group_name_H-M   'P 1'
#
loop_
_entity.id
_entity.type
_entity.pdbx_description
1 polymer ?
#
loop_
_entity_poly.entity_id
_entity_poly.type
_entity_poly.pdbx_seq_one_letter_code
_entity_poly.pdbx_strand_id
1 'polypeptide(L)'
;MFRPQIQKTRVLVLIAIFNLLMVYFAVNSKVKVYQVGYDHKIEASSIMEKTIKSYKSLIDYEISKNDLFSSGLVGVKTSLITTKEEVEGLDLLSSKIACTHPNFAAAIVEMFYEMDIKESDIIAVSMTGSLPGANIALLSACKAMNVKPVIISSGGSSSWGANRPEYSWPKIESLLYENNIIDYKSVAYAIGGGNDL
;
A
#
# COMPACT_ATOMS: atom_id res chain seq x y z
N MET A 1 -23.80 -34.01 -41.52
CA MET A 1 -23.36 -32.61 -41.47
C MET A 1 -24.57 -31.77 -41.13
N PHE A 2 -24.64 -31.22 -39.93
CA PHE A 2 -25.78 -30.43 -39.44
C PHE A 2 -25.73 -29.05 -40.08
N ARG A 3 -26.70 -28.68 -40.91
CA ARG A 3 -26.83 -27.33 -41.45
C ARG A 3 -27.89 -26.60 -40.62
N PRO A 4 -27.56 -25.63 -39.82
CA PRO A 4 -28.55 -24.85 -39.09
C PRO A 4 -29.44 -24.13 -40.11
N GLN A 5 -30.77 -24.32 -40.00
CA GLN A 5 -31.71 -23.55 -40.83
C GLN A 5 -31.60 -22.09 -40.45
N ILE A 6 -31.31 -21.21 -41.42
CA ILE A 6 -31.30 -19.79 -41.27
C ILE A 6 -32.73 -19.36 -40.94
N GLN A 7 -32.96 -18.89 -39.69
CA GLN A 7 -34.23 -18.38 -39.24
C GLN A 7 -34.64 -17.16 -40.08
N LYS A 8 -35.96 -16.92 -40.22
CA LYS A 8 -36.46 -15.74 -40.91
C LYS A 8 -35.81 -14.48 -40.37
N THR A 9 -35.36 -13.58 -41.22
CA THR A 9 -34.66 -12.34 -40.86
C THR A 9 -35.35 -11.57 -39.72
N ARG A 10 -36.67 -11.55 -39.70
CA ARG A 10 -37.45 -10.92 -38.62
C ARG A 10 -37.17 -11.53 -37.25
N VAL A 11 -37.01 -12.84 -37.15
CA VAL A 11 -36.71 -13.54 -35.91
C VAL A 11 -35.29 -13.20 -35.44
N LEU A 12 -34.33 -13.15 -36.34
CA LEU A 12 -32.96 -12.75 -36.03
C LEU A 12 -32.88 -11.31 -35.52
N VAL A 13 -33.61 -10.40 -36.14
CA VAL A 13 -33.69 -8.99 -35.67
C VAL A 13 -34.30 -8.89 -34.27
N LEU A 14 -35.38 -9.64 -34.01
CA LEU A 14 -36.01 -9.64 -32.67
C LEU A 14 -35.06 -10.18 -31.60
N ILE A 15 -34.32 -11.27 -31.90
CA ILE A 15 -33.31 -11.82 -30.99
C ILE A 15 -32.17 -10.80 -30.75
N ALA A 16 -31.72 -10.13 -31.78
CA ALA A 16 -30.68 -9.10 -31.66
C ALA A 16 -31.15 -7.93 -30.77
N ILE A 17 -32.36 -7.43 -30.96
CA ILE A 17 -32.94 -6.37 -30.13
C ILE A 17 -33.08 -6.84 -28.67
N PHE A 18 -33.59 -8.06 -28.45
CA PHE A 18 -33.71 -8.63 -27.12
C PHE A 18 -32.37 -8.73 -26.41
N ASN A 19 -31.32 -9.24 -27.10
CA ASN A 19 -30.00 -9.32 -26.54
C ASN A 19 -29.41 -7.95 -26.20
N LEU A 20 -29.61 -6.94 -27.04
CA LEU A 20 -29.19 -5.55 -26.77
C LEU A 20 -29.89 -4.99 -25.51
N LEU A 21 -31.20 -5.24 -25.36
CA LEU A 21 -31.95 -4.85 -24.16
C LEU A 21 -31.41 -5.57 -22.93
N MET A 22 -31.15 -6.86 -23.00
CA MET A 22 -30.58 -7.63 -21.88
C MET A 22 -29.21 -7.13 -21.47
N VAL A 23 -28.32 -6.81 -22.43
CA VAL A 23 -27.02 -6.20 -22.15
C VAL A 23 -27.19 -4.81 -21.52
N TYR A 24 -28.12 -4.00 -22.03
CA TYR A 24 -28.42 -2.71 -21.45
C TYR A 24 -28.87 -2.81 -19.99
N PHE A 25 -29.79 -3.72 -19.68
CA PHE A 25 -30.22 -3.95 -18.30
C PHE A 25 -29.10 -4.51 -17.43
N ALA A 26 -28.30 -5.46 -17.91
CA ALA A 26 -27.17 -6.03 -17.17
C ALA A 26 -26.14 -4.96 -16.81
N VAL A 27 -25.77 -4.09 -17.74
CA VAL A 27 -24.82 -3.01 -17.52
C VAL A 27 -25.35 -1.97 -16.51
N ASN A 28 -26.67 -1.69 -16.55
CA ASN A 28 -27.29 -0.71 -15.67
C ASN A 28 -27.77 -1.29 -14.33
N SER A 29 -27.82 -2.61 -14.16
CA SER A 29 -28.20 -3.32 -12.91
C SER A 29 -27.04 -3.44 -11.93
N LYS A 30 -26.18 -2.42 -11.83
CA LYS A 30 -25.06 -2.44 -10.87
C LYS A 30 -25.60 -2.23 -9.46
N VAL A 31 -25.53 -3.24 -8.63
CA VAL A 31 -25.77 -3.13 -7.19
C VAL A 31 -24.46 -2.73 -6.54
N LYS A 32 -24.45 -1.62 -5.80
CA LYS A 32 -23.30 -1.25 -4.97
C LYS A 32 -23.29 -2.19 -3.75
N VAL A 33 -22.33 -3.10 -3.72
CA VAL A 33 -22.06 -3.93 -2.54
C VAL A 33 -20.88 -3.29 -1.82
N TYR A 34 -21.11 -2.79 -0.61
CA TYR A 34 -20.02 -2.33 0.23
C TYR A 34 -19.29 -3.55 0.80
N GLN A 35 -17.99 -3.60 0.61
CA GLN A 35 -17.15 -4.63 1.21
C GLN A 35 -17.03 -4.40 2.72
N VAL A 36 -16.73 -5.47 3.46
CA VAL A 36 -16.45 -5.38 4.91
C VAL A 36 -15.31 -4.37 5.12
N GLY A 37 -15.47 -3.49 6.11
CA GLY A 37 -14.46 -2.48 6.43
C GLY A 37 -14.28 -1.37 5.40
N TYR A 38 -15.25 -1.14 4.49
CA TYR A 38 -15.14 -0.14 3.43
C TYR A 38 -14.75 1.25 3.96
N ASP A 39 -15.40 1.72 5.03
CA ASP A 39 -15.15 3.05 5.58
C ASP A 39 -13.72 3.13 6.15
N HIS A 40 -13.25 2.13 6.90
CA HIS A 40 -11.88 2.07 7.40
C HIS A 40 -10.85 2.00 6.27
N LYS A 41 -11.15 1.29 5.16
CA LYS A 41 -10.27 1.23 3.99
C LYS A 41 -10.10 2.60 3.33
N ILE A 42 -11.19 3.35 3.17
CA ILE A 42 -11.14 4.71 2.62
C ILE A 42 -10.40 5.65 3.58
N GLU A 43 -10.68 5.57 4.86
CA GLU A 43 -10.02 6.38 5.88
C GLU A 43 -8.51 6.11 5.92
N ALA A 44 -8.09 4.84 5.98
CA ALA A 44 -6.69 4.45 5.98
C ALA A 44 -5.95 4.95 4.73
N SER A 45 -6.56 4.82 3.55
CA SER A 45 -5.99 5.35 2.30
C SER A 45 -5.84 6.88 2.34
N SER A 46 -6.83 7.59 2.88
CA SER A 46 -6.78 9.05 3.03
C SER A 46 -5.70 9.48 4.02
N ILE A 47 -5.56 8.77 5.14
CA ILE A 47 -4.50 9.03 6.13
C ILE A 47 -3.13 8.82 5.48
N MET A 48 -2.92 7.71 4.78
CA MET A 48 -1.66 7.43 4.10
C MET A 48 -1.32 8.48 3.06
N GLU A 49 -2.28 8.91 2.23
CA GLU A 49 -2.07 9.96 1.24
C GLU A 49 -1.64 11.29 1.89
N LYS A 50 -2.31 11.69 2.98
CA LYS A 50 -1.94 12.89 3.74
C LYS A 50 -0.55 12.77 4.36
N THR A 51 -0.23 11.62 4.94
CA THR A 51 1.09 11.35 5.54
C THR A 51 2.20 11.48 4.50
N ILE A 52 2.04 10.87 3.31
CA ILE A 52 3.00 10.98 2.21
C ILE A 52 3.14 12.42 1.73
N LYS A 53 2.04 13.16 1.57
CA LYS A 53 2.08 14.58 1.19
C LYS A 53 2.84 15.43 2.21
N SER A 54 2.59 15.20 3.49
CA SER A 54 3.29 15.91 4.58
C SER A 54 4.77 15.52 4.62
N TYR A 55 5.11 14.24 4.46
CA TYR A 55 6.50 13.80 4.39
C TYR A 55 7.26 14.49 3.25
N LYS A 56 6.67 14.58 2.07
CA LYS A 56 7.28 15.29 0.92
C LYS A 56 7.61 16.75 1.18
N SER A 57 6.87 17.42 2.04
CA SER A 57 7.15 18.82 2.40
C SER A 57 8.28 18.97 3.41
N LEU A 58 8.72 17.87 4.04
CA LEU A 58 9.76 17.85 5.08
C LEU A 58 11.14 17.38 4.55
N ILE A 59 11.18 16.76 3.38
CA ILE A 59 12.42 16.29 2.78
C ILE A 59 13.10 17.41 1.96
N ASP A 60 14.41 17.41 1.95
CA ASP A 60 15.27 18.39 1.26
C ASP A 60 16.03 17.78 0.07
N TYR A 61 15.71 16.56 -0.35
CA TYR A 61 16.31 15.88 -1.49
C TYR A 61 15.36 15.74 -2.67
N GLU A 62 15.95 15.65 -3.87
CA GLU A 62 15.19 15.43 -5.10
C GLU A 62 14.60 14.00 -5.13
N ILE A 63 13.28 13.93 -5.39
CA ILE A 63 12.58 12.64 -5.50
C ILE A 63 13.05 11.93 -6.77
N SER A 64 13.39 10.64 -6.62
CA SER A 64 13.86 9.81 -7.71
C SER A 64 12.83 9.70 -8.83
N LYS A 65 13.28 9.73 -10.09
CA LYS A 65 12.44 9.44 -11.27
C LYS A 65 11.89 8.02 -11.27
N ASN A 66 12.52 7.11 -10.53
CA ASN A 66 12.04 5.75 -10.34
C ASN A 66 10.85 5.65 -9.37
N ASP A 67 10.56 6.70 -8.61
CA ASP A 67 9.40 6.78 -7.73
C ASP A 67 8.17 7.22 -8.50
N LEU A 68 7.47 6.27 -9.12
CA LEU A 68 6.32 6.52 -10.02
C LEU A 68 5.20 7.33 -9.36
N PHE A 69 5.03 7.23 -8.05
CA PHE A 69 4.02 8.00 -7.33
C PHE A 69 4.60 9.27 -6.69
N SER A 70 5.88 9.55 -6.95
CA SER A 70 6.57 10.70 -6.37
C SER A 70 6.37 10.80 -4.86
N SER A 71 6.44 9.68 -4.16
CA SER A 71 6.17 9.58 -2.73
C SER A 71 7.29 10.17 -1.86
N GLY A 72 8.50 10.19 -2.38
CA GLY A 72 9.73 10.47 -1.62
C GLY A 72 10.22 9.30 -0.76
N LEU A 73 9.52 8.15 -0.77
CA LEU A 73 9.83 6.98 0.05
C LEU A 73 10.71 5.96 -0.69
N VAL A 74 10.86 6.09 -2.00
CA VAL A 74 11.76 5.26 -2.80
C VAL A 74 13.18 5.81 -2.70
N GLY A 75 14.08 5.01 -2.17
CA GLY A 75 15.47 5.39 -1.94
C GLY A 75 16.37 5.25 -3.17
N VAL A 76 17.59 4.82 -2.93
CA VAL A 76 18.62 4.61 -3.97
C VAL A 76 18.94 3.14 -4.15
N LYS A 77 19.60 2.78 -5.26
CA LYS A 77 19.96 1.38 -5.53
C LYS A 77 20.88 0.83 -4.44
N THR A 78 21.91 1.59 -4.06
CA THR A 78 22.91 1.19 -3.05
C THR A 78 23.35 2.39 -2.23
N SER A 79 23.57 2.18 -0.94
CA SER A 79 24.09 3.15 0.01
C SER A 79 24.84 2.47 1.16
N LEU A 80 25.36 3.22 2.11
CA LEU A 80 26.07 2.71 3.29
C LEU A 80 25.19 1.82 4.22
N ILE A 81 23.88 2.03 4.19
CA ILE A 81 22.93 1.27 5.03
C ILE A 81 22.11 0.25 4.22
N THR A 82 22.53 -0.05 2.99
CA THR A 82 21.90 -1.08 2.17
C THR A 82 22.36 -2.45 2.63
N THR A 83 21.46 -3.23 3.23
CA THR A 83 21.74 -4.56 3.77
C THR A 83 21.52 -5.69 2.79
N LYS A 84 20.71 -5.45 1.75
CA LYS A 84 20.47 -6.38 0.64
C LYS A 84 20.37 -5.61 -0.67
N GLU A 85 21.30 -5.88 -1.55
CA GLU A 85 21.32 -5.28 -2.89
C GLU A 85 20.40 -6.02 -3.86
N GLU A 86 19.88 -5.27 -4.83
CA GLU A 86 19.16 -5.82 -5.96
C GLU A 86 20.12 -6.54 -6.89
N VAL A 87 19.83 -7.79 -7.21
CA VAL A 87 20.58 -8.63 -8.13
C VAL A 87 19.73 -8.97 -9.35
N GLU A 88 20.37 -9.47 -10.40
CA GLU A 88 19.65 -9.88 -11.60
C GLU A 88 18.55 -10.90 -11.30
N GLY A 89 17.35 -10.67 -11.84
CA GLY A 89 16.16 -11.49 -11.61
C GLY A 89 15.39 -11.20 -10.32
N LEU A 90 15.85 -10.25 -9.48
CA LEU A 90 15.16 -9.82 -8.27
C LEU A 90 14.73 -8.35 -8.40
N ASP A 91 13.49 -8.10 -8.78
CA ASP A 91 12.92 -6.77 -8.86
C ASP A 91 12.49 -6.27 -7.46
N LEU A 92 13.39 -5.57 -6.78
CA LEU A 92 13.08 -4.92 -5.50
C LEU A 92 12.36 -3.59 -5.69
N LEU A 93 12.63 -2.88 -6.79
CA LEU A 93 12.07 -1.54 -7.03
C LEU A 93 10.55 -1.57 -7.15
N SER A 94 10.00 -2.47 -7.96
CA SER A 94 8.53 -2.56 -8.16
C SER A 94 7.78 -2.81 -6.85
N SER A 95 8.32 -3.64 -5.96
CA SER A 95 7.72 -3.87 -4.64
C SER A 95 7.72 -2.62 -3.76
N LYS A 96 8.80 -1.81 -3.81
CA LYS A 96 8.86 -0.54 -3.07
C LYS A 96 7.83 0.45 -3.59
N ILE A 97 7.73 0.60 -4.92
CA ILE A 97 6.76 1.48 -5.58
C ILE A 97 5.33 1.07 -5.22
N ALA A 98 5.00 -0.22 -5.33
CA ALA A 98 3.65 -0.71 -5.04
C ALA A 98 3.19 -0.35 -3.62
N CYS A 99 4.09 -0.44 -2.63
CA CYS A 99 3.78 -0.11 -1.24
C CYS A 99 3.60 1.40 -0.97
N THR A 100 3.99 2.29 -1.90
CA THR A 100 3.81 3.75 -1.71
C THR A 100 2.45 4.24 -2.17
N HIS A 101 1.67 3.41 -2.87
CA HIS A 101 0.33 3.79 -3.29
C HIS A 101 -0.64 3.81 -2.10
N PRO A 102 -1.45 4.87 -1.89
CA PRO A 102 -2.34 5.00 -0.72
C PRO A 102 -3.30 3.81 -0.51
N ASN A 103 -3.74 3.16 -1.58
CA ASN A 103 -4.59 1.97 -1.48
C ASN A 103 -3.90 0.77 -0.79
N PHE A 104 -2.57 0.82 -0.59
CA PHE A 104 -1.88 -0.23 0.17
C PHE A 104 -2.34 -0.23 1.64
N ALA A 105 -2.66 0.93 2.21
CA ALA A 105 -3.26 1.01 3.54
C ALA A 105 -4.65 0.32 3.61
N ALA A 106 -5.46 0.42 2.56
CA ALA A 106 -6.72 -0.30 2.47
C ALA A 106 -6.51 -1.83 2.42
N ALA A 107 -5.44 -2.31 1.77
CA ALA A 107 -5.10 -3.72 1.77
C ALA A 107 -4.70 -4.22 3.17
N ILE A 108 -3.99 -3.40 3.95
CA ILE A 108 -3.68 -3.74 5.36
C ILE A 108 -4.97 -3.82 6.20
N VAL A 109 -5.91 -2.90 6.00
CA VAL A 109 -7.23 -2.96 6.67
C VAL A 109 -7.96 -4.26 6.32
N GLU A 110 -7.91 -4.71 5.05
CA GLU A 110 -8.48 -6.02 4.66
C GLU A 110 -7.86 -7.15 5.46
N MET A 111 -6.51 -7.20 5.53
CA MET A 111 -5.79 -8.21 6.32
C MET A 111 -6.18 -8.17 7.80
N PHE A 112 -6.40 -6.99 8.38
CA PHE A 112 -6.87 -6.86 9.77
C PHE A 112 -8.25 -7.49 9.97
N TYR A 113 -9.17 -7.27 9.02
CA TYR A 113 -10.49 -7.91 9.06
C TYR A 113 -10.40 -9.43 8.88
N GLU A 114 -9.55 -9.93 7.97
CA GLU A 114 -9.33 -11.36 7.78
C GLU A 114 -8.75 -12.05 9.03
N MET A 115 -7.94 -11.33 9.81
CA MET A 115 -7.37 -11.80 11.08
C MET A 115 -8.26 -11.55 12.31
N ASP A 116 -9.48 -11.03 12.12
CA ASP A 116 -10.43 -10.66 13.19
C ASP A 116 -9.87 -9.63 14.19
N ILE A 117 -8.95 -8.76 13.72
CA ILE A 117 -8.41 -7.65 14.53
C ILE A 117 -9.46 -6.57 14.67
N LYS A 118 -9.68 -6.14 15.91
CA LYS A 118 -10.73 -5.20 16.31
C LYS A 118 -10.17 -3.91 16.87
N GLU A 119 -11.05 -2.93 16.99
CA GLU A 119 -10.76 -1.68 17.68
C GLU A 119 -10.18 -1.92 19.08
N SER A 120 -9.16 -1.16 19.43
CA SER A 120 -8.41 -1.22 20.69
C SER A 120 -7.53 -2.46 20.89
N ASP A 121 -7.48 -3.39 19.93
CA ASP A 121 -6.54 -4.50 19.98
C ASP A 121 -5.09 -3.99 19.97
N ILE A 122 -4.21 -4.75 20.61
CA ILE A 122 -2.77 -4.50 20.64
C ILE A 122 -2.08 -5.50 19.72
N ILE A 123 -1.32 -5.00 18.75
CA ILE A 123 -0.55 -5.83 17.83
C ILE A 123 0.96 -5.58 17.98
N ALA A 124 1.75 -6.64 17.90
CA ALA A 124 3.20 -6.53 17.80
C ALA A 124 3.62 -6.34 16.34
N VAL A 125 4.47 -5.37 16.08
CA VAL A 125 4.90 -4.98 14.73
C VAL A 125 6.41 -4.89 14.65
N SER A 126 7.00 -5.54 13.64
CA SER A 126 8.40 -5.35 13.27
C SER A 126 8.48 -4.57 11.94
N MET A 127 9.15 -3.43 11.96
CA MET A 127 9.34 -2.57 10.79
C MET A 127 10.80 -2.55 10.36
N THR A 128 11.03 -2.48 9.05
CA THR A 128 12.38 -2.33 8.49
C THR A 128 12.42 -1.14 7.54
N GLY A 129 13.63 -0.64 7.26
CA GLY A 129 13.83 0.35 6.22
C GLY A 129 13.52 -0.15 4.81
N SER A 130 13.36 -1.45 4.63
CA SER A 130 13.17 -2.04 3.29
C SER A 130 11.86 -1.64 2.61
N LEU A 131 10.78 -1.40 3.36
CA LEU A 131 9.45 -1.10 2.82
C LEU A 131 8.80 0.10 3.54
N PRO A 132 9.36 1.32 3.41
CA PRO A 132 8.87 2.49 4.15
C PRO A 132 7.42 2.83 3.81
N GLY A 133 6.99 2.60 2.56
CA GLY A 133 5.58 2.77 2.18
C GLY A 133 4.64 1.82 2.92
N ALA A 134 5.02 0.54 3.08
CA ALA A 134 4.25 -0.43 3.84
C ALA A 134 4.18 -0.07 5.34
N ASN A 135 5.27 0.46 5.90
CA ASN A 135 5.28 0.93 7.28
C ASN A 135 4.25 2.06 7.49
N ILE A 136 4.23 3.07 6.60
CA ILE A 136 3.23 4.16 6.66
C ILE A 136 1.82 3.60 6.44
N ALA A 137 1.64 2.66 5.52
CA ALA A 137 0.35 2.03 5.28
C ALA A 137 -0.19 1.31 6.52
N LEU A 138 0.68 0.55 7.24
CA LEU A 138 0.32 -0.12 8.48
C LEU A 138 -0.07 0.89 9.57
N LEU A 139 0.71 1.96 9.78
CA LEU A 139 0.38 3.00 10.75
C LEU A 139 -0.94 3.69 10.42
N SER A 140 -1.22 3.89 9.12
CA SER A 140 -2.48 4.47 8.65
C SER A 140 -3.67 3.55 8.90
N ALA A 141 -3.50 2.24 8.69
CA ALA A 141 -4.51 1.23 8.99
C ALA A 141 -4.78 1.14 10.50
N CYS A 142 -3.72 1.13 11.32
CA CYS A 142 -3.85 1.14 12.78
C CYS A 142 -4.64 2.37 13.26
N LYS A 143 -4.35 3.54 12.70
CA LYS A 143 -5.06 4.77 13.05
C LYS A 143 -6.54 4.72 12.64
N ALA A 144 -6.83 4.29 11.40
CA ALA A 144 -8.20 4.20 10.88
C ALA A 144 -9.06 3.20 11.66
N MET A 145 -8.48 2.11 12.16
CA MET A 145 -9.19 1.09 12.93
C MET A 145 -9.03 1.25 14.45
N ASN A 146 -8.36 2.31 14.93
CA ASN A 146 -8.04 2.51 16.34
C ASN A 146 -7.34 1.28 16.99
N VAL A 147 -6.44 0.62 16.24
CA VAL A 147 -5.59 -0.49 16.70
C VAL A 147 -4.30 0.08 17.27
N LYS A 148 -3.77 -0.52 18.35
CA LYS A 148 -2.59 -0.04 19.06
C LYS A 148 -1.34 -0.87 18.69
N PRO A 149 -0.45 -0.37 17.82
CA PRO A 149 0.76 -1.10 17.47
C PRO A 149 1.85 -0.91 18.56
N VAL A 150 2.48 -2.01 18.97
CA VAL A 150 3.75 -2.00 19.70
C VAL A 150 4.85 -2.32 18.70
N ILE A 151 5.69 -1.32 18.40
CA ILE A 151 6.55 -1.34 17.22
C ILE A 151 8.02 -1.47 17.64
N ILE A 152 8.75 -2.34 16.96
CA ILE A 152 10.21 -2.35 16.91
C ILE A 152 10.65 -2.08 15.48
N SER A 153 11.66 -1.25 15.29
CA SER A 153 12.13 -0.87 13.95
C SER A 153 13.62 -1.12 13.76
N SER A 154 14.02 -1.45 12.53
CA SER A 154 15.41 -1.53 12.14
C SER A 154 15.81 -0.45 11.14
N GLY A 155 17.09 0.00 11.22
CA GLY A 155 17.64 1.04 10.36
C GLY A 155 18.10 0.52 9.00
N GLY A 156 18.45 -0.77 8.90
CA GLY A 156 18.91 -1.39 7.66
C GLY A 156 17.80 -1.49 6.61
N SER A 157 18.17 -1.41 5.35
CA SER A 157 17.23 -1.41 4.24
C SER A 157 17.79 -2.19 3.05
N SER A 158 16.95 -2.87 2.31
CA SER A 158 17.30 -3.36 0.97
C SER A 158 17.34 -2.22 -0.05
N SER A 159 17.90 -2.47 -1.24
CA SER A 159 17.88 -1.53 -2.38
C SER A 159 16.51 -0.87 -2.55
N TRP A 160 16.51 0.40 -2.88
CA TRP A 160 15.32 1.23 -3.14
C TRP A 160 14.37 1.47 -1.95
N GLY A 161 14.67 0.93 -0.75
CA GLY A 161 13.93 1.24 0.47
C GLY A 161 14.40 2.55 1.12
N ALA A 162 14.15 2.74 2.42
CA ALA A 162 14.62 3.90 3.19
C ALA A 162 16.12 3.75 3.50
N ASN A 163 16.93 3.68 2.44
CA ASN A 163 18.38 3.40 2.51
C ASN A 163 19.27 4.64 2.35
N ARG A 164 18.70 5.84 2.42
CA ARG A 164 19.47 7.07 2.57
C ARG A 164 19.85 7.24 4.04
N PRO A 165 21.16 7.42 4.42
CA PRO A 165 21.55 7.52 5.83
C PRO A 165 20.84 8.65 6.61
N GLU A 166 20.55 9.76 5.95
CA GLU A 166 19.82 10.93 6.50
C GLU A 166 18.32 10.67 6.63
N TYR A 167 17.78 9.72 5.88
CA TYR A 167 16.37 9.34 5.79
C TYR A 167 16.19 7.83 5.90
N SER A 168 16.90 7.19 6.86
CA SER A 168 16.61 5.81 7.27
C SER A 168 15.22 5.73 7.90
N TRP A 169 14.60 4.54 7.95
CA TRP A 169 13.24 4.42 8.49
C TRP A 169 13.10 5.00 9.91
N PRO A 170 13.99 4.74 10.89
CA PRO A 170 13.89 5.37 12.21
C PRO A 170 13.91 6.90 12.18
N LYS A 171 14.65 7.50 11.24
CA LYS A 171 14.67 8.96 11.06
C LYS A 171 13.39 9.48 10.40
N ILE A 172 12.88 8.78 9.40
CA ILE A 172 11.57 9.09 8.77
C ILE A 172 10.46 9.03 9.82
N GLU A 173 10.42 7.94 10.60
CA GLU A 173 9.44 7.75 11.68
C GLU A 173 9.53 8.90 12.70
N SER A 174 10.72 9.24 13.18
CA SER A 174 10.92 10.35 14.11
C SER A 174 10.48 11.67 13.52
N LEU A 175 10.85 11.96 12.28
CA LEU A 175 10.46 13.18 11.58
C LEU A 175 8.93 13.31 11.49
N LEU A 176 8.23 12.23 11.12
CA LEU A 176 6.78 12.24 11.03
C LEU A 176 6.12 12.38 12.41
N TYR A 177 6.64 11.70 13.42
CA TYR A 177 6.11 11.75 14.80
C TYR A 177 6.30 13.13 15.44
N GLU A 178 7.48 13.72 15.34
CA GLU A 178 7.81 15.04 15.90
C GLU A 178 7.00 16.18 15.26
N ASN A 179 6.58 15.99 14.00
CA ASN A 179 5.69 16.92 13.31
C ASN A 179 4.19 16.58 13.49
N ASN A 180 3.83 15.66 14.39
CA ASN A 180 2.45 15.23 14.67
C ASN A 180 1.69 14.71 13.43
N ILE A 181 2.40 14.08 12.48
CA ILE A 181 1.82 13.50 11.26
C ILE A 181 1.36 12.07 11.52
N ILE A 182 2.13 11.31 12.34
CA ILE A 182 1.78 9.97 12.81
C ILE A 182 1.65 9.97 14.33
N ASP A 183 0.82 9.05 14.85
CA ASP A 183 0.50 8.97 16.30
C ASP A 183 1.35 7.91 17.02
N TYR A 184 2.07 7.07 16.29
CA TYR A 184 2.81 5.92 16.83
C TYR A 184 4.29 6.05 16.52
N LYS A 185 5.12 5.59 17.47
CA LYS A 185 6.57 5.55 17.35
C LYS A 185 7.08 4.23 17.91
N SER A 186 8.17 3.71 17.35
CA SER A 186 8.83 2.49 17.79
C SER A 186 9.32 2.62 19.24
N VAL A 187 9.09 1.56 20.03
CA VAL A 187 9.55 1.45 21.42
C VAL A 187 10.99 0.99 21.51
N ALA A 188 11.51 0.36 20.44
CA ALA A 188 12.90 -0.08 20.34
C ALA A 188 13.38 -0.01 18.88
N TYR A 189 14.71 0.10 18.73
CA TYR A 189 15.37 0.15 17.43
C TYR A 189 16.56 -0.81 17.40
N ALA A 190 16.74 -1.44 16.25
CA ALA A 190 17.91 -2.26 15.92
C ALA A 190 18.66 -1.68 14.71
N ILE A 191 19.90 -2.10 14.51
CA ILE A 191 20.66 -1.70 13.32
C ILE A 191 20.05 -2.33 12.07
N GLY A 192 19.65 -3.58 12.15
CA GLY A 192 19.14 -4.37 11.04
C GLY A 192 20.25 -4.95 10.17
N GLY A 193 19.91 -5.95 9.40
CA GLY A 193 20.82 -6.64 8.49
C GLY A 193 20.56 -8.13 8.43
N GLY A 194 21.31 -8.86 7.59
CA GLY A 194 21.10 -10.28 7.36
C GLY A 194 21.40 -11.19 8.58
N ASN A 195 22.15 -10.67 9.56
CA ASN A 195 22.51 -11.36 10.80
C ASN A 195 22.07 -10.58 12.04
N ASP A 196 21.09 -9.73 11.90
CA ASP A 196 20.54 -8.95 13.00
C ASP A 196 19.65 -9.86 13.86
N LEU A 197 20.22 -10.37 14.92
CA LEU A 197 19.58 -11.14 15.98
C LEU A 197 19.53 -10.30 17.23
#